data_ed721e98b13857dd6ab11bd4c4910ae0
#
_entry.id   ed721e98b13857dd6ab11bd4c4910ae0
#
_cell.length_a   1.000
_cell.length_b   1.000
_cell.length_c   1.000
_cell.angle_alpha   90.00
_cell.angle_beta   90.00
_cell.angle_gamma   90.00
#
_symmetry.space_group_name_H-M   'P 1'
#
loop_
_entity.id
_entity.type
_entity.pdbx_description
1 polymer ?
#
loop_
_entity_poly.entity_id
_entity_poly.type
_entity_poly.pdbx_seq_one_letter_code
_entity_poly.pdbx_strand_id
1 'polypeptide(L)'
;MSGNYEQVLAKSLQATIESELDRLGLLFRVFSRAKSKTSIESKIESKGVGYYSADGKKIQDLFGVRIALYFPDDINIARQALEKLYPLVSQEVDPHDASQFQALRCNFVFKLPETIVQDSQIIRTNELVDRTFEVQLRTVLSEGWHEVEHDLRYKCKEDWEKHADLNRALNGIYASLETSDWGMMRLFEDLTYRHYKAKEWAPMLRNKFRLRTGNDLSLKLENIIGQDDIGKLLYRLD
;
A
#
# COMPACT_ATOMS: atom_id res chain seq x y z
N MET A 1 -9.18 -27.68 6.49
CA MET A 1 -8.62 -27.05 7.72
C MET A 1 -7.31 -26.29 7.51
N SER A 2 -6.49 -26.62 6.51
CA SER A 2 -5.20 -25.94 6.22
C SER A 2 -5.33 -24.44 5.82
N GLY A 3 -6.39 -24.05 5.09
CA GLY A 3 -6.52 -22.67 4.63
C GLY A 3 -6.77 -21.62 5.73
N ASN A 4 -7.26 -22.06 6.90
CA ASN A 4 -7.51 -21.14 8.01
C ASN A 4 -6.22 -20.75 8.74
N TYR A 5 -5.23 -21.66 8.78
CA TYR A 5 -3.96 -21.41 9.47
C TYR A 5 -3.06 -20.43 8.70
N GLU A 6 -2.91 -20.62 7.39
CA GLU A 6 -2.16 -19.69 6.53
C GLU A 6 -2.79 -18.27 6.58
N GLN A 7 -4.12 -18.16 6.69
CA GLN A 7 -4.78 -16.87 6.87
C GLN A 7 -4.43 -16.23 8.22
N VAL A 8 -4.24 -17.03 9.29
CA VAL A 8 -3.76 -16.52 10.59
C VAL A 8 -2.35 -15.94 10.47
N LEU A 9 -1.46 -16.61 9.72
CA LEU A 9 -0.10 -16.13 9.45
C LEU A 9 -0.12 -14.82 8.62
N ALA A 10 -0.99 -14.73 7.62
CA ALA A 10 -1.20 -13.49 6.87
C ALA A 10 -1.66 -12.34 7.78
N LYS A 11 -2.56 -12.62 8.74
CA LYS A 11 -3.01 -11.64 9.73
C LYS A 11 -1.92 -11.23 10.72
N SER A 12 -1.00 -12.11 11.06
CA SER A 12 0.17 -11.78 11.88
C SER A 12 1.11 -10.81 11.15
N LEU A 13 1.37 -11.03 9.85
CA LEU A 13 2.10 -10.07 9.01
C LEU A 13 1.40 -8.70 8.97
N GLN A 14 0.08 -8.72 8.75
CA GLN A 14 -0.73 -7.49 8.77
C GLN A 14 -0.56 -6.73 10.07
N ALA A 15 -0.70 -7.38 11.22
CA ALA A 15 -0.62 -6.74 12.52
C ALA A 15 0.76 -6.11 12.77
N THR A 16 1.85 -6.75 12.35
CA THR A 16 3.20 -6.21 12.45
C THR A 16 3.36 -4.95 11.59
N ILE A 17 2.86 -4.97 10.36
CA ILE A 17 2.90 -3.84 9.44
C ILE A 17 2.04 -2.69 9.96
N GLU A 18 0.82 -2.96 10.41
CA GLU A 18 -0.08 -1.96 11.01
C GLU A 18 0.57 -1.27 12.20
N SER A 19 1.20 -2.04 13.09
CA SER A 19 1.91 -1.48 14.26
C SER A 19 3.03 -0.51 13.87
N GLU A 20 3.79 -0.83 12.82
CA GLU A 20 4.87 0.07 12.36
C GLU A 20 4.32 1.33 11.68
N LEU A 21 3.30 1.20 10.84
CA LEU A 21 2.69 2.34 10.16
C LEU A 21 1.97 3.27 11.16
N ASP A 22 1.30 2.71 12.18
CA ASP A 22 0.70 3.47 13.27
C ASP A 22 1.76 4.23 14.09
N ARG A 23 2.90 3.60 14.37
CA ARG A 23 4.04 4.22 15.07
C ARG A 23 4.59 5.43 14.29
N LEU A 24 4.53 5.40 12.97
CA LEU A 24 4.91 6.52 12.10
C LEU A 24 3.79 7.58 11.98
N GLY A 25 2.60 7.31 12.51
CA GLY A 25 1.47 8.22 12.44
C GLY A 25 0.76 8.27 11.08
N LEU A 26 1.02 7.32 10.18
CA LEU A 26 0.40 7.28 8.86
C LEU A 26 -1.11 6.99 8.94
N LEU A 27 -1.84 7.47 7.95
CA LEU A 27 -3.25 7.18 7.74
C LEU A 27 -3.41 6.11 6.67
N PHE A 28 -3.89 4.92 7.04
CA PHE A 28 -3.91 3.76 6.16
C PHE A 28 -5.05 2.79 6.44
N ARG A 29 -5.22 1.83 5.51
CA ARG A 29 -5.92 0.55 5.71
C ARG A 29 -5.03 -0.57 5.22
N VAL A 30 -4.97 -1.69 5.95
CA VAL A 30 -4.22 -2.88 5.55
C VAL A 30 -5.16 -4.05 5.37
N PHE A 31 -4.97 -4.77 4.29
CA PHE A 31 -5.64 -6.02 3.97
C PHE A 31 -4.60 -7.11 3.80
N SER A 32 -4.87 -8.31 4.29
CA SER A 32 -4.00 -9.45 4.08
C SER A 32 -4.78 -10.67 3.66
N ARG A 33 -4.17 -11.46 2.79
CA ARG A 33 -4.71 -12.76 2.38
C ARG A 33 -3.60 -13.78 2.22
N ALA A 34 -3.93 -15.03 2.50
CA ALA A 34 -3.15 -16.18 2.08
C ALA A 34 -3.86 -16.88 0.92
N LYS A 35 -3.10 -17.32 -0.09
CA LYS A 35 -3.65 -18.15 -1.17
C LYS A 35 -4.01 -19.53 -0.64
N SER A 36 -5.15 -20.04 -1.04
CA SER A 36 -5.53 -21.41 -0.77
C SER A 36 -4.68 -22.38 -1.59
N LYS A 37 -4.56 -23.62 -1.12
CA LYS A 37 -3.87 -24.69 -1.85
C LYS A 37 -4.43 -24.86 -3.27
N THR A 38 -5.73 -24.82 -3.43
CA THR A 38 -6.41 -24.89 -4.74
C THR A 38 -6.03 -23.73 -5.65
N SER A 39 -5.92 -22.50 -5.10
CA SER A 39 -5.50 -21.33 -5.88
C SER A 39 -4.03 -21.42 -6.34
N ILE A 40 -3.17 -22.08 -5.55
CA ILE A 40 -1.77 -22.32 -5.92
C ILE A 40 -1.71 -23.37 -7.04
N GLU A 41 -2.45 -24.45 -6.92
CA GLU A 41 -2.54 -25.52 -7.92
C GLU A 41 -3.06 -24.95 -9.26
N SER A 42 -4.16 -24.20 -9.25
CA SER A 42 -4.69 -23.54 -10.45
C SER A 42 -3.70 -22.56 -11.07
N LYS A 43 -2.93 -21.82 -10.26
CA LYS A 43 -1.88 -20.92 -10.76
C LYS A 43 -0.74 -21.69 -11.45
N ILE A 44 -0.34 -22.82 -10.92
CA ILE A 44 0.69 -23.68 -11.52
C ILE A 44 0.19 -24.24 -12.86
N GLU A 45 -1.03 -24.76 -12.90
CA GLU A 45 -1.65 -25.31 -14.11
C GLU A 45 -1.80 -24.25 -15.22
N SER A 46 -2.27 -23.05 -14.87
CA SER A 46 -2.51 -21.96 -15.83
C SER A 46 -1.22 -21.45 -16.49
N LYS A 47 -0.06 -21.58 -15.83
CA LYS A 47 1.23 -21.15 -16.38
C LYS A 47 1.94 -22.23 -17.18
N GLY A 48 1.47 -23.48 -17.12
CA GLY A 48 2.03 -24.61 -17.82
C GLY A 48 3.18 -25.30 -17.11
N VAL A 49 3.47 -26.53 -17.57
CA VAL A 49 4.49 -27.40 -16.99
C VAL A 49 5.88 -26.76 -17.10
N GLY A 50 6.63 -26.73 -15.97
CA GLY A 50 8.00 -26.23 -15.93
C GLY A 50 8.16 -24.71 -15.76
N TYR A 51 7.07 -23.93 -15.75
CA TYR A 51 7.16 -22.48 -15.49
C TYR A 51 7.62 -22.17 -14.06
N TYR A 52 7.14 -22.95 -13.09
CA TYR A 52 7.64 -22.95 -11.70
C TYR A 52 8.47 -24.19 -11.46
N SER A 53 9.61 -24.05 -10.80
CA SER A 53 10.51 -25.17 -10.47
C SER A 53 11.23 -24.93 -9.14
N ALA A 54 11.66 -26.00 -8.51
CA ALA A 54 12.37 -25.94 -7.21
C ALA A 54 13.65 -25.09 -7.27
N ASP A 55 14.39 -25.19 -8.40
CA ASP A 55 15.66 -24.51 -8.62
C ASP A 55 15.53 -23.21 -9.45
N GLY A 56 14.31 -22.87 -9.87
CA GLY A 56 14.05 -21.71 -10.72
C GLY A 56 13.02 -20.74 -10.14
N LYS A 57 12.09 -20.30 -11.00
CA LYS A 57 11.03 -19.37 -10.59
C LYS A 57 10.07 -20.05 -9.62
N LYS A 58 9.78 -19.41 -8.51
CA LYS A 58 8.82 -19.87 -7.50
C LYS A 58 7.63 -18.91 -7.36
N ILE A 59 6.58 -19.39 -6.70
CA ILE A 59 5.41 -18.59 -6.34
C ILE A 59 5.77 -17.69 -5.16
N GLN A 60 5.79 -16.38 -5.37
CA GLN A 60 6.23 -15.38 -4.38
C GLN A 60 5.07 -14.72 -3.61
N ASP A 61 3.84 -15.02 -3.99
CA ASP A 61 2.63 -14.37 -3.51
C ASP A 61 1.68 -15.33 -2.78
N LEU A 62 2.24 -16.29 -2.02
CA LEU A 62 1.44 -17.10 -1.09
C LEU A 62 0.73 -16.21 -0.09
N PHE A 63 1.48 -15.27 0.50
CA PHE A 63 0.95 -14.22 1.34
C PHE A 63 0.96 -12.89 0.58
N GLY A 64 -0.17 -12.24 0.52
CA GLY A 64 -0.34 -10.92 -0.06
C GLY A 64 -0.80 -9.94 1.01
N VAL A 65 -0.13 -8.80 1.10
CA VAL A 65 -0.53 -7.66 1.93
C VAL A 65 -0.79 -6.48 1.02
N ARG A 66 -1.88 -5.77 1.25
CA ARG A 66 -2.23 -4.58 0.52
C ARG A 66 -2.40 -3.42 1.50
N ILE A 67 -1.72 -2.32 1.25
CA ILE A 67 -1.74 -1.13 2.08
C ILE A 67 -2.32 0.00 1.25
N ALA A 68 -3.50 0.45 1.66
CA ALA A 68 -4.18 1.60 1.07
C ALA A 68 -3.91 2.83 1.96
N LEU A 69 -3.06 3.73 1.50
CA LEU A 69 -2.68 4.97 2.16
C LEU A 69 -3.68 6.08 1.82
N TYR A 70 -3.87 7.03 2.71
CA TYR A 70 -4.82 8.11 2.45
C TYR A 70 -4.27 9.14 1.46
N PHE A 71 -2.94 9.29 1.42
CA PHE A 71 -2.28 10.27 0.56
C PHE A 71 -1.17 9.62 -0.27
N PRO A 72 -0.96 10.07 -1.52
CA PRO A 72 0.02 9.46 -2.42
C PRO A 72 1.48 9.66 -1.98
N ASP A 73 1.83 10.76 -1.32
CA ASP A 73 3.18 11.02 -0.81
C ASP A 73 3.58 10.12 0.36
N ASP A 74 2.61 9.57 1.11
CA ASP A 74 2.86 8.60 2.18
C ASP A 74 3.34 7.23 1.65
N ILE A 75 3.15 6.94 0.35
CA ILE A 75 3.60 5.69 -0.28
C ILE A 75 5.11 5.48 -0.10
N ASN A 76 5.89 6.54 -0.28
CA ASN A 76 7.35 6.46 -0.14
C ASN A 76 7.78 6.22 1.32
N ILE A 77 7.08 6.83 2.27
CA ILE A 77 7.33 6.63 3.71
C ILE A 77 7.00 5.18 4.12
N ALA A 78 5.85 4.67 3.68
CA ALA A 78 5.44 3.29 3.93
C ALA A 78 6.43 2.29 3.32
N ARG A 79 6.90 2.52 2.07
CA ARG A 79 7.94 1.70 1.43
C ARG A 79 9.21 1.64 2.27
N GLN A 80 9.74 2.80 2.69
CA GLN A 80 10.96 2.86 3.51
C GLN A 80 10.80 2.18 4.87
N ALA A 81 9.61 2.25 5.47
CA ALA A 81 9.31 1.54 6.70
C ALA A 81 9.35 0.02 6.51
N LEU A 82 8.74 -0.47 5.43
CA LEU A 82 8.75 -1.90 5.09
C LEU A 82 10.16 -2.41 4.80
N GLU A 83 10.99 -1.65 4.08
CA GLU A 83 12.39 -1.99 3.78
C GLU A 83 13.27 -2.08 5.04
N LYS A 84 12.90 -1.36 6.11
CA LYS A 84 13.55 -1.49 7.44
C LYS A 84 13.11 -2.74 8.20
N LEU A 85 11.86 -3.18 8.01
CA LEU A 85 11.31 -4.36 8.68
C LEU A 85 11.70 -5.66 8.01
N TYR A 86 11.73 -5.67 6.68
CA TYR A 86 11.88 -6.89 5.88
C TYR A 86 12.91 -6.72 4.76
N PRO A 87 13.77 -7.71 4.52
CA PRO A 87 14.68 -7.68 3.38
C PRO A 87 13.90 -7.67 2.06
N LEU A 88 14.13 -6.64 1.24
CA LEU A 88 13.56 -6.54 -0.10
C LEU A 88 14.20 -7.58 -1.02
N VAL A 89 13.39 -8.31 -1.78
CA VAL A 89 13.82 -9.30 -2.79
C VAL A 89 13.70 -8.74 -4.18
N SER A 90 12.54 -8.16 -4.50
CA SER A 90 12.27 -7.54 -5.80
C SER A 90 11.16 -6.50 -5.70
N GLN A 91 11.10 -5.64 -6.69
CA GLN A 91 10.04 -4.64 -6.81
C GLN A 91 9.57 -4.52 -8.27
N GLU A 92 8.30 -4.22 -8.44
CA GLU A 92 7.68 -3.86 -9.70
C GLU A 92 6.94 -2.54 -9.49
N VAL A 93 7.64 -1.45 -9.80
CA VAL A 93 7.14 -0.08 -9.66
C VAL A 93 7.11 0.53 -11.05
N ASP A 94 5.92 0.84 -11.55
CA ASP A 94 5.77 1.51 -12.83
C ASP A 94 6.25 2.96 -12.70
N PRO A 95 7.02 3.46 -13.66
CA PRO A 95 7.42 4.87 -13.66
C PRO A 95 6.18 5.74 -13.88
N HIS A 96 6.10 6.84 -13.15
CA HIS A 96 5.07 7.83 -13.38
C HIS A 96 5.31 8.56 -14.69
N ASP A 97 4.47 8.31 -15.69
CA ASP A 97 4.47 9.06 -16.95
C ASP A 97 3.43 10.19 -16.88
N ALA A 98 3.90 11.43 -16.77
CA ALA A 98 3.05 12.61 -16.69
C ALA A 98 2.14 12.82 -17.93
N SER A 99 2.40 12.11 -19.02
CA SER A 99 1.60 12.18 -20.26
C SER A 99 0.45 11.19 -20.30
N GLN A 100 0.40 10.22 -19.37
CA GLN A 100 -0.56 9.12 -19.40
C GLN A 100 -1.20 8.86 -18.04
N PHE A 101 -2.50 8.70 -18.03
CA PHE A 101 -3.22 8.15 -16.89
C PHE A 101 -3.33 6.63 -17.03
N GLN A 102 -2.60 5.92 -16.21
CA GLN A 102 -2.67 4.45 -16.15
C GLN A 102 -2.52 3.98 -14.71
N ALA A 103 -3.17 2.86 -14.42
CA ALA A 103 -3.02 2.23 -13.12
C ALA A 103 -1.57 1.81 -12.89
N LEU A 104 -0.89 2.48 -11.96
CA LEU A 104 0.50 2.21 -11.65
C LEU A 104 0.63 1.06 -10.66
N ARG A 105 1.54 0.14 -10.97
CA ARG A 105 1.93 -0.91 -10.03
C ARG A 105 2.94 -0.36 -9.05
N CYS A 106 2.72 -0.63 -7.79
CA CYS A 106 3.67 -0.33 -6.73
C CYS A 106 3.73 -1.57 -5.83
N ASN A 107 4.36 -2.63 -6.36
CA ASN A 107 4.42 -3.96 -5.77
C ASN A 107 5.84 -4.28 -5.32
N PHE A 108 5.97 -4.83 -4.14
CA PHE A 108 7.22 -5.22 -3.53
C PHE A 108 7.15 -6.67 -3.07
N VAL A 109 8.24 -7.40 -3.20
CA VAL A 109 8.38 -8.74 -2.68
C VAL A 109 9.44 -8.71 -1.59
N PHE A 110 9.07 -9.12 -0.39
CA PHE A 110 9.93 -9.16 0.78
C PHE A 110 10.14 -10.59 1.25
N LYS A 111 11.25 -10.84 1.95
CA LYS A 111 11.45 -12.10 2.66
C LYS A 111 10.51 -12.21 3.85
N LEU A 112 9.93 -13.40 4.03
CA LEU A 112 9.14 -13.72 5.22
C LEU A 112 10.01 -13.81 6.47
N PRO A 113 9.48 -13.41 7.63
CA PRO A 113 10.08 -13.76 8.92
C PRO A 113 10.22 -15.28 9.08
N GLU A 114 11.32 -15.72 9.66
CA GLU A 114 11.62 -17.16 9.82
C GLU A 114 10.54 -17.88 10.63
N THR A 115 9.91 -17.22 11.59
CA THR A 115 8.78 -17.75 12.35
C THR A 115 7.61 -18.15 11.46
N ILE A 116 7.26 -17.30 10.48
CA ILE A 116 6.17 -17.59 9.53
C ILE A 116 6.57 -18.71 8.57
N VAL A 117 7.83 -18.74 8.14
CA VAL A 117 8.34 -19.83 7.27
C VAL A 117 8.25 -21.19 7.97
N GLN A 118 8.62 -21.25 9.25
CA GLN A 118 8.56 -22.47 10.06
C GLN A 118 7.13 -22.92 10.35
N ASP A 119 6.22 -21.97 10.53
CA ASP A 119 4.83 -22.24 10.86
C ASP A 119 3.97 -22.58 9.63
N SER A 120 4.30 -22.03 8.45
CA SER A 120 3.53 -22.29 7.23
C SER A 120 3.66 -23.74 6.75
N GLN A 121 2.55 -24.45 6.74
CA GLN A 121 2.51 -25.81 6.23
C GLN A 121 2.75 -25.86 4.71
N ILE A 122 2.20 -24.86 3.98
CA ILE A 122 2.34 -24.80 2.51
C ILE A 122 3.79 -24.59 2.11
N ILE A 123 4.51 -23.66 2.74
CA ILE A 123 5.93 -23.40 2.43
C ILE A 123 6.79 -24.64 2.74
N ARG A 124 6.51 -25.35 3.83
CA ARG A 124 7.27 -26.53 4.25
C ARG A 124 7.05 -27.75 3.36
N THR A 125 5.90 -27.84 2.69
CA THR A 125 5.53 -29.05 1.91
C THR A 125 5.51 -28.82 0.41
N ASN A 126 5.69 -27.58 -0.06
CA ASN A 126 5.65 -27.24 -1.49
C ASN A 126 6.89 -26.43 -1.90
N GLU A 127 7.84 -27.10 -2.55
CA GLU A 127 9.11 -26.51 -3.02
C GLU A 127 8.93 -25.45 -4.12
N LEU A 128 7.75 -25.38 -4.76
CA LEU A 128 7.42 -24.38 -5.77
C LEU A 128 6.97 -23.04 -5.17
N VAL A 129 6.80 -22.96 -3.84
CA VAL A 129 6.45 -21.75 -3.12
C VAL A 129 7.68 -21.14 -2.48
N ASP A 130 7.89 -19.84 -2.72
CA ASP A 130 9.02 -19.10 -2.17
C ASP A 130 8.76 -18.67 -0.71
N ARG A 131 9.83 -18.36 0.01
CA ARG A 131 9.81 -17.83 1.39
C ARG A 131 9.65 -16.31 1.39
N THR A 132 8.69 -15.84 0.60
CA THR A 132 8.44 -14.42 0.37
C THR A 132 6.97 -14.07 0.52
N PHE A 133 6.68 -12.78 0.64
CA PHE A 133 5.33 -12.23 0.55
C PHE A 133 5.32 -10.98 -0.31
N GLU A 134 4.19 -10.75 -0.96
CA GLU A 134 3.98 -9.57 -1.79
C GLU A 134 3.30 -8.46 -0.99
N VAL A 135 3.79 -7.23 -1.15
CA VAL A 135 3.13 -6.03 -0.63
C VAL A 135 2.76 -5.11 -1.79
N GLN A 136 1.52 -4.68 -1.82
CA GLN A 136 1.01 -3.70 -2.79
C GLN A 136 0.71 -2.39 -2.05
N LEU A 137 1.33 -1.30 -2.48
CA LEU A 137 1.05 0.04 -1.97
C LEU A 137 0.14 0.79 -2.94
N ARG A 138 -0.92 1.39 -2.41
CA ARG A 138 -1.92 2.13 -3.18
C ARG A 138 -2.46 3.28 -2.35
N THR A 139 -3.20 4.19 -2.99
CA THR A 139 -4.06 5.12 -2.27
C THR A 139 -5.44 4.50 -2.01
N VAL A 140 -6.17 5.03 -1.04
CA VAL A 140 -7.54 4.59 -0.73
C VAL A 140 -8.47 4.75 -1.95
N LEU A 141 -8.30 5.81 -2.75
CA LEU A 141 -9.12 6.03 -3.93
C LEU A 141 -8.76 5.03 -5.04
N SER A 142 -7.48 4.80 -5.28
CA SER A 142 -7.04 3.87 -6.31
C SER A 142 -7.35 2.40 -5.95
N GLU A 143 -7.37 2.06 -4.67
CA GLU A 143 -7.66 0.70 -4.20
C GLU A 143 -9.06 0.23 -4.60
N GLY A 144 -10.08 1.08 -4.40
CA GLY A 144 -11.45 0.75 -4.80
C GLY A 144 -11.57 0.45 -6.30
N TRP A 145 -10.91 1.25 -7.12
CA TRP A 145 -10.90 1.03 -8.58
C TRP A 145 -10.17 -0.28 -8.94
N HIS A 146 -9.04 -0.56 -8.31
CA HIS A 146 -8.28 -1.78 -8.56
C HIS A 146 -9.04 -3.06 -8.19
N GLU A 147 -9.86 -3.04 -7.14
CA GLU A 147 -10.71 -4.19 -6.79
C GLU A 147 -11.75 -4.44 -7.87
N VAL A 148 -12.43 -3.39 -8.36
CA VAL A 148 -13.40 -3.49 -9.45
C VAL A 148 -12.73 -3.95 -10.74
N GLU A 149 -11.61 -3.34 -11.10
CA GLU A 149 -10.83 -3.69 -12.29
C GLU A 149 -10.38 -5.16 -12.26
N HIS A 150 -9.81 -5.59 -11.15
CA HIS A 150 -9.30 -6.94 -11.00
C HIS A 150 -10.41 -8.00 -11.10
N ASP A 151 -11.54 -7.78 -10.43
CA ASP A 151 -12.57 -8.80 -10.34
C ASP A 151 -13.55 -8.79 -11.52
N LEU A 152 -13.85 -7.63 -12.08
CA LEU A 152 -14.86 -7.48 -13.13
C LEU A 152 -14.28 -7.20 -14.53
N ARG A 153 -13.01 -6.81 -14.66
CA ARG A 153 -12.36 -6.66 -15.97
C ARG A 153 -11.24 -7.66 -16.19
N TYR A 154 -10.24 -7.70 -15.30
CA TYR A 154 -9.07 -8.57 -15.50
C TYR A 154 -9.43 -10.06 -15.50
N LYS A 155 -10.28 -10.50 -14.58
CA LYS A 155 -10.77 -11.90 -14.53
C LYS A 155 -11.81 -12.21 -15.61
N CYS A 156 -12.51 -11.22 -16.13
CA CYS A 156 -13.60 -11.34 -17.10
C CYS A 156 -13.23 -10.67 -18.43
N LYS A 157 -11.99 -10.85 -18.92
CA LYS A 157 -11.47 -10.15 -20.11
C LYS A 157 -12.35 -10.32 -21.35
N GLU A 158 -12.90 -11.49 -21.55
CA GLU A 158 -13.76 -11.82 -22.69
C GLU A 158 -14.99 -10.92 -22.77
N ASP A 159 -15.55 -10.51 -21.62
CA ASP A 159 -16.71 -9.62 -21.56
C ASP A 159 -16.39 -8.21 -22.07
N TRP A 160 -15.10 -7.82 -22.04
CA TRP A 160 -14.63 -6.46 -22.36
C TRP A 160 -14.00 -6.33 -23.74
N GLU A 161 -13.61 -7.44 -24.39
CA GLU A 161 -12.84 -7.41 -25.66
C GLU A 161 -13.50 -6.60 -26.78
N LYS A 162 -14.83 -6.64 -26.86
CA LYS A 162 -15.61 -5.94 -27.90
C LYS A 162 -16.06 -4.52 -27.49
N HIS A 163 -15.68 -4.05 -26.30
CA HIS A 163 -16.16 -2.81 -25.71
C HIS A 163 -15.01 -1.85 -25.38
N ALA A 164 -14.26 -1.43 -26.40
CA ALA A 164 -13.10 -0.55 -26.25
C ALA A 164 -13.46 0.82 -25.65
N ASP A 165 -14.64 1.33 -25.94
CA ASP A 165 -15.19 2.57 -25.39
C ASP A 165 -15.41 2.47 -23.87
N LEU A 166 -15.97 1.35 -23.39
CA LEU A 166 -16.16 1.09 -21.96
C LEU A 166 -14.82 0.85 -21.24
N ASN A 167 -13.86 0.16 -21.87
CA ASN A 167 -12.50 0.03 -21.37
C ASN A 167 -11.86 1.42 -21.16
N ARG A 168 -12.01 2.31 -22.16
CA ARG A 168 -11.51 3.69 -22.06
C ARG A 168 -12.21 4.47 -20.95
N ALA A 169 -13.53 4.32 -20.83
CA ALA A 169 -14.31 4.98 -19.78
C ALA A 169 -13.85 4.55 -18.38
N LEU A 170 -13.63 3.24 -18.15
CA LEU A 170 -13.12 2.73 -16.87
C LEU A 170 -11.73 3.29 -16.54
N ASN A 171 -10.83 3.41 -17.54
CA ASN A 171 -9.52 4.05 -17.36
C ASN A 171 -9.67 5.56 -17.08
N GLY A 172 -10.68 6.23 -17.66
CA GLY A 172 -11.01 7.63 -17.38
C GLY A 172 -11.46 7.85 -15.94
N ILE A 173 -12.16 6.88 -15.33
CA ILE A 173 -12.50 6.91 -13.90
C ILE A 173 -11.22 6.87 -13.07
N TYR A 174 -10.26 5.99 -13.40
CA TYR A 174 -8.97 5.95 -12.71
C TYR A 174 -8.24 7.29 -12.76
N ALA A 175 -8.18 7.93 -13.95
CA ALA A 175 -7.58 9.25 -14.12
C ALA A 175 -8.23 10.31 -13.22
N SER A 176 -9.54 10.24 -13.05
CA SER A 176 -10.28 11.15 -12.16
C SER A 176 -9.93 10.91 -10.69
N LEU A 177 -9.76 9.65 -10.28
CA LEU A 177 -9.36 9.29 -8.92
C LEU A 177 -7.92 9.74 -8.63
N GLU A 178 -6.99 9.55 -9.55
CA GLU A 178 -5.61 10.03 -9.42
C GLU A 178 -5.55 11.56 -9.30
N THR A 179 -6.32 12.27 -10.13
CA THR A 179 -6.46 13.73 -10.02
C THR A 179 -7.06 14.15 -8.69
N SER A 180 -8.01 13.36 -8.15
CA SER A 180 -8.63 13.61 -6.85
C SER A 180 -7.65 13.39 -5.69
N ASP A 181 -6.77 12.40 -5.76
CA ASP A 181 -5.70 12.18 -4.78
C ASP A 181 -4.80 13.42 -4.68
N TRP A 182 -4.32 13.93 -5.81
CA TRP A 182 -3.53 15.16 -5.87
C TRP A 182 -4.31 16.39 -5.42
N GLY A 183 -5.59 16.47 -5.79
CA GLY A 183 -6.48 17.54 -5.37
C GLY A 183 -6.66 17.61 -3.86
N MET A 184 -6.88 16.45 -3.21
CA MET A 184 -6.97 16.37 -1.75
C MET A 184 -5.66 16.81 -1.08
N MET A 185 -4.51 16.36 -1.57
CA MET A 185 -3.21 16.75 -1.02
C MET A 185 -3.04 18.28 -1.06
N ARG A 186 -3.36 18.91 -2.19
CA ARG A 186 -3.33 20.38 -2.36
C ARG A 186 -4.24 21.13 -1.41
N LEU A 187 -5.44 20.59 -1.14
CA LEU A 187 -6.38 21.21 -0.19
C LEU A 187 -5.80 21.20 1.23
N PHE A 188 -5.17 20.12 1.66
CA PHE A 188 -4.54 20.03 2.98
C PHE A 188 -3.29 20.91 3.09
N GLU A 189 -2.52 21.07 2.01
CA GLU A 189 -1.41 22.02 1.93
C GLU A 189 -1.90 23.48 2.09
N ASP A 190 -2.97 23.86 1.38
CA ASP A 190 -3.57 25.20 1.50
C ASP A 190 -4.13 25.45 2.89
N LEU A 191 -4.82 24.46 3.47
CA LEU A 191 -5.33 24.55 4.83
C LEU A 191 -4.19 24.72 5.85
N THR A 192 -3.10 23.96 5.69
CA THR A 192 -1.88 24.08 6.50
C THR A 192 -1.31 25.51 6.40
N TYR A 193 -1.23 26.07 5.20
CA TYR A 193 -0.75 27.42 4.98
C TYR A 193 -1.62 28.47 5.68
N ARG A 194 -2.94 28.33 5.61
CA ARG A 194 -3.88 29.25 6.28
C ARG A 194 -3.70 29.25 7.79
N HIS A 195 -3.60 28.06 8.41
CA HIS A 195 -3.32 27.93 9.84
C HIS A 195 -1.95 28.49 10.22
N TYR A 196 -0.92 28.25 9.40
CA TYR A 196 0.40 28.87 9.59
C TYR A 196 0.32 30.39 9.60
N LYS A 197 -0.39 31.00 8.65
CA LYS A 197 -0.58 32.47 8.58
C LYS A 197 -1.36 33.01 9.76
N ALA A 198 -2.32 32.27 10.26
CA ALA A 198 -3.12 32.61 11.44
C ALA A 198 -2.39 32.35 12.76
N LYS A 199 -1.19 31.71 12.74
CA LYS A 199 -0.43 31.23 13.91
C LYS A 199 -1.20 30.23 14.77
N GLU A 200 -2.06 29.46 14.15
CA GLU A 200 -2.82 28.37 14.75
C GLU A 200 -2.00 27.07 14.67
N TRP A 201 -1.12 26.89 15.63
CA TRP A 201 -0.06 25.86 15.56
C TRP A 201 -0.59 24.42 15.60
N ALA A 202 -1.55 24.12 16.46
CA ALA A 202 -2.13 22.80 16.58
C ALA A 202 -2.76 22.31 15.27
N PRO A 203 -3.70 23.05 14.63
CA PRO A 203 -4.26 22.65 13.36
C PRO A 203 -3.23 22.70 12.22
N MET A 204 -2.26 23.62 12.25
CA MET A 204 -1.17 23.64 11.26
C MET A 204 -0.39 22.33 11.29
N LEU A 205 0.04 21.86 12.46
CA LEU A 205 0.79 20.62 12.60
C LEU A 205 -0.04 19.39 12.23
N ARG A 206 -1.32 19.34 12.66
CA ARG A 206 -2.20 18.23 12.30
C ARG A 206 -2.34 18.07 10.77
N ASN A 207 -2.54 19.17 10.08
CA ASN A 207 -2.73 19.14 8.63
C ASN A 207 -1.41 18.93 7.88
N LYS A 208 -0.30 19.54 8.34
CA LYS A 208 1.03 19.37 7.72
C LYS A 208 1.53 17.93 7.84
N PHE A 209 1.47 17.38 9.04
CA PHE A 209 2.00 16.04 9.34
C PHE A 209 0.91 14.97 9.43
N ARG A 210 -0.36 15.32 9.15
CA ARG A 210 -1.51 14.40 9.18
C ARG A 210 -1.64 13.62 10.47
N LEU A 211 -1.31 14.28 11.61
CA LEU A 211 -1.26 13.65 12.91
C LEU A 211 -2.65 13.37 13.45
N ARG A 212 -2.85 12.17 13.99
CA ARG A 212 -4.03 11.81 14.79
C ARG A 212 -3.89 12.31 16.21
N THR A 213 -3.75 13.62 16.40
CA THR A 213 -3.63 14.24 17.73
C THR A 213 -4.95 14.83 18.18
N GLY A 214 -5.07 15.08 19.51
CA GLY A 214 -6.16 15.87 20.06
C GLY A 214 -6.22 17.30 19.51
N ASN A 215 -7.27 18.03 19.88
CA ASN A 215 -7.51 19.37 19.33
C ASN A 215 -6.49 20.41 19.77
N ASP A 216 -5.87 20.23 20.96
CA ASP A 216 -5.02 21.25 21.57
C ASP A 216 -3.61 20.73 21.81
N LEU A 217 -2.63 21.61 21.59
CA LEU A 217 -1.26 21.42 22.05
C LEU A 217 -1.16 21.88 23.50
N SER A 218 -0.20 21.34 24.25
CA SER A 218 0.10 21.90 25.56
C SER A 218 0.60 23.33 25.39
N LEU A 219 0.27 24.23 26.34
CA LEU A 219 0.74 25.62 26.35
C LEU A 219 2.26 25.73 26.21
N LYS A 220 3.00 24.74 26.74
CA LYS A 220 4.46 24.68 26.60
C LYS A 220 4.90 24.48 25.15
N LEU A 221 4.23 23.59 24.41
CA LEU A 221 4.51 23.36 23.00
C LEU A 221 4.09 24.55 22.13
N GLU A 222 2.93 25.13 22.39
CA GLU A 222 2.48 26.35 21.68
C GLU A 222 3.47 27.50 21.84
N ASN A 223 3.97 27.72 23.06
CA ASN A 223 4.98 28.74 23.33
C ASN A 223 6.30 28.46 22.61
N ILE A 224 6.75 27.20 22.55
CA ILE A 224 7.96 26.81 21.81
C ILE A 224 7.79 27.04 20.31
N ILE A 225 6.67 26.60 19.73
CA ILE A 225 6.41 26.73 18.30
C ILE A 225 6.22 28.21 17.91
N GLY A 226 5.64 29.01 18.80
CA GLY A 226 5.43 30.44 18.60
C GLY A 226 6.70 31.29 18.72
N GLN A 227 7.81 30.74 19.28
CA GLN A 227 9.10 31.43 19.37
C GLN A 227 9.92 31.27 18.07
N ASP A 228 10.56 32.37 17.66
CA ASP A 228 11.66 32.46 16.69
C ASP A 228 11.68 31.45 15.56
N ASP A 229 10.85 31.64 14.54
CA ASP A 229 10.85 30.87 13.29
C ASP A 229 10.61 29.34 13.41
N ILE A 230 10.41 28.75 14.61
CA ILE A 230 10.15 27.30 14.75
C ILE A 230 8.88 26.93 14.00
N GLY A 231 7.79 27.68 14.14
CA GLY A 231 6.57 27.46 13.36
C GLY A 231 6.80 27.53 11.86
N LYS A 232 7.69 28.41 11.39
CA LYS A 232 8.07 28.51 10.00
C LYS A 232 8.94 27.32 9.54
N LEU A 233 9.87 26.88 10.38
CA LEU A 233 10.68 25.70 10.09
C LEU A 233 9.79 24.46 9.98
N LEU A 234 8.89 24.23 10.93
CA LEU A 234 7.93 23.12 10.92
C LEU A 234 7.01 23.15 9.68
N TYR A 235 6.53 24.34 9.30
CA TYR A 235 5.74 24.51 8.08
C TYR A 235 6.52 24.13 6.81
N ARG A 236 7.85 24.40 6.77
CA ARG A 236 8.72 24.16 5.62
C ARG A 236 9.34 22.77 5.57
N LEU A 237 9.17 21.96 6.60
CA LEU A 237 9.60 20.56 6.55
C LEU A 237 8.79 19.80 5.48
N ASP A 238 9.48 19.09 4.62
CA ASP A 238 8.89 18.21 3.60
C ASP A 238 8.66 16.80 4.18
#